data_d3ec8aa1c7eea4d784b3d3833b390194
#
_entry.id   d3ec8aa1c7eea4d784b3d3833b390194
#
_cell.length_a   1.000
_cell.length_b   1.000
_cell.length_c   1.000
_cell.angle_alpha   90.00
_cell.angle_beta   90.00
_cell.angle_gamma   90.00
#
_symmetry.space_group_name_H-M   'P 1'
#
loop_
_entity.id
_entity.type
_entity.pdbx_description
1 polymer ?
#
loop_
_entity_poly.entity_id
_entity_poly.type
_entity_poly.pdbx_seq_one_letter_code
_entity_poly.pdbx_strand_id
1 'polypeptide(L)'
;MTKEEIVLIISDKLRLIRTEAGYTQDKMANIIGLSKKTLVQIEKGRVMAGWTAVIAICALFKDSETLTTSLGGEPLEIIETIAREGIDYRKEKTLGGKVWWKDVKKNDEYILQQNLFSQHFRILDFEDYRIYSSFDENNAHKRFDELTGK
;
A
#
# COMPACT_ATOMS: atom_id res chain seq x y z
N MET A 1 -20.31 9.45 0.84
CA MET A 1 -19.84 8.76 -0.40
C MET A 1 -20.24 7.30 -0.36
N THR A 2 -20.83 6.82 -1.43
CA THR A 2 -21.26 5.43 -1.55
C THR A 2 -20.18 4.59 -2.25
N LYS A 3 -20.34 3.27 -2.17
CA LYS A 3 -19.49 2.31 -2.89
C LYS A 3 -19.50 2.57 -4.40
N GLU A 4 -20.66 2.84 -4.96
CA GLU A 4 -20.84 3.13 -6.38
C GLU A 4 -20.14 4.44 -6.77
N GLU A 5 -20.22 5.45 -5.94
CA GLU A 5 -19.57 6.74 -6.19
C GLU A 5 -18.06 6.64 -6.21
N ILE A 6 -17.45 5.92 -5.24
CA ILE A 6 -15.99 5.76 -5.21
C ILE A 6 -15.49 4.92 -6.38
N VAL A 7 -16.25 3.89 -6.78
CA VAL A 7 -15.92 3.09 -7.97
C VAL A 7 -15.89 3.97 -9.21
N LEU A 8 -16.88 4.84 -9.37
CA LEU A 8 -16.97 5.77 -10.51
C LEU A 8 -15.79 6.75 -10.51
N ILE A 9 -15.50 7.38 -9.37
CA ILE A 9 -14.40 8.35 -9.24
C ILE A 9 -13.05 7.71 -9.58
N ILE A 10 -12.75 6.55 -9.00
CA ILE A 10 -11.47 5.89 -9.21
C ILE A 10 -11.34 5.37 -10.63
N SER A 11 -12.41 4.81 -11.19
CA SER A 11 -12.40 4.36 -12.58
C SER A 11 -12.11 5.52 -13.55
N ASP A 12 -12.71 6.68 -13.31
CA ASP A 12 -12.49 7.89 -14.11
C ASP A 12 -11.06 8.44 -13.98
N LYS A 13 -10.46 8.31 -12.80
CA LYS A 13 -9.13 8.86 -12.48
C LYS A 13 -7.98 7.87 -12.65
N LEU A 14 -8.26 6.62 -12.99
CA LEU A 14 -7.24 5.57 -13.04
C LEU A 14 -6.06 5.91 -13.95
N ARG A 15 -6.33 6.46 -15.13
CA ARG A 15 -5.28 6.87 -16.05
C ARG A 15 -4.38 7.95 -15.46
N LEU A 16 -4.97 8.94 -14.78
CA LEU A 16 -4.21 10.02 -14.14
C LEU A 16 -3.36 9.49 -12.99
N ILE A 17 -3.90 8.58 -12.17
CA ILE A 17 -3.17 7.94 -11.08
C ILE A 17 -1.98 7.17 -11.65
N ARG A 18 -2.19 6.42 -12.72
CA ARG A 18 -1.13 5.68 -13.39
C ARG A 18 -0.04 6.58 -13.94
N THR A 19 -0.41 7.64 -14.67
CA THR A 19 0.57 8.56 -15.27
C THR A 19 1.33 9.35 -14.22
N GLU A 20 0.69 9.72 -13.13
CA GLU A 20 1.34 10.35 -11.98
C GLU A 20 2.43 9.44 -11.39
N ALA A 21 2.15 8.15 -11.29
CA ALA A 21 3.12 7.17 -10.79
C ALA A 21 4.21 6.83 -11.81
N GLY A 22 4.06 7.25 -13.06
CA GLY A 22 5.02 6.96 -14.13
C GLY A 22 4.96 5.53 -14.64
N TYR A 23 3.83 4.85 -14.49
CA TYR A 23 3.70 3.44 -14.86
C TYR A 23 3.09 3.25 -16.25
N THR A 24 3.58 2.23 -16.96
CA THR A 24 2.93 1.74 -18.18
C THR A 24 1.64 1.02 -17.81
N GLN A 25 0.78 0.79 -18.81
CA GLN A 25 -0.44 0.02 -18.59
C GLN A 25 -0.15 -1.42 -18.13
N ASP A 26 0.87 -2.06 -18.70
CA ASP A 26 1.29 -3.39 -18.28
C ASP A 26 1.73 -3.43 -16.82
N LYS A 27 2.55 -2.47 -16.43
CA LYS A 27 3.07 -2.39 -15.06
C LYS A 27 1.95 -2.12 -14.06
N MET A 28 1.08 -1.17 -14.36
CA MET A 28 -0.06 -0.84 -13.50
C MET A 28 -1.01 -2.02 -13.34
N ALA A 29 -1.34 -2.70 -14.44
CA ALA A 29 -2.20 -3.88 -14.42
C ALA A 29 -1.60 -4.97 -13.53
N ASN A 30 -0.31 -5.23 -13.66
CA ASN A 30 0.38 -6.22 -12.84
C ASN A 30 0.35 -5.84 -11.35
N ILE A 31 0.59 -4.59 -11.02
CA ILE A 31 0.59 -4.12 -9.63
C ILE A 31 -0.79 -4.27 -8.98
N ILE A 32 -1.85 -3.91 -9.70
CA ILE A 32 -3.22 -3.98 -9.18
C ILE A 32 -3.77 -5.41 -9.20
N GLY A 33 -3.25 -6.26 -10.07
CA GLY A 33 -3.76 -7.62 -10.25
C GLY A 33 -4.85 -7.73 -11.30
N LEU A 34 -4.84 -6.83 -12.30
CA LEU A 34 -5.75 -6.86 -13.45
C LEU A 34 -5.03 -7.34 -14.69
N SER A 35 -5.80 -7.82 -15.70
CA SER A 35 -5.24 -7.99 -17.03
C SER A 35 -5.04 -6.62 -17.68
N LYS A 36 -4.07 -6.51 -18.57
CA LYS A 36 -3.86 -5.28 -19.35
C LYS A 36 -5.13 -4.89 -20.10
N LYS A 37 -5.82 -5.86 -20.69
CA LYS A 37 -7.06 -5.65 -21.42
C LYS A 37 -8.12 -4.99 -20.55
N THR A 38 -8.31 -5.48 -19.32
CA THR A 38 -9.27 -4.90 -18.37
C THR A 38 -8.87 -3.48 -18.01
N LEU A 39 -7.59 -3.25 -17.69
CA LEU A 39 -7.10 -1.90 -17.37
C LEU A 39 -7.39 -0.91 -18.50
N VAL A 40 -7.07 -1.30 -19.75
CA VAL A 40 -7.31 -0.46 -20.93
C VAL A 40 -8.79 -0.15 -21.07
N GLN A 41 -9.68 -1.11 -20.85
CA GLN A 41 -11.14 -0.89 -20.94
C GLN A 41 -11.63 0.09 -19.87
N ILE A 42 -11.07 0.02 -18.65
CA ILE A 42 -11.40 0.97 -17.58
C ILE A 42 -10.94 2.38 -17.96
N GLU A 43 -9.71 2.51 -18.44
CA GLU A 43 -9.17 3.82 -18.84
C GLU A 43 -9.92 4.45 -20.01
N LYS A 44 -10.50 3.64 -20.89
CA LYS A 44 -11.33 4.10 -22.00
C LYS A 44 -12.78 4.41 -21.59
N GLY A 45 -13.11 4.19 -20.32
CA GLY A 45 -14.46 4.44 -19.83
C GLY A 45 -15.52 3.43 -20.28
N ARG A 46 -15.09 2.25 -20.77
CA ARG A 46 -16.00 1.23 -21.28
C ARG A 46 -16.52 0.30 -20.18
N VAL A 47 -15.72 0.09 -19.14
CA VAL A 47 -16.10 -0.70 -17.96
C VAL A 47 -15.64 0.02 -16.70
N MET A 48 -16.29 -0.26 -15.58
CA MET A 48 -15.88 0.24 -14.26
C MET A 48 -14.89 -0.72 -13.64
N ALA A 49 -14.00 -0.19 -12.79
CA ALA A 49 -13.15 -1.02 -11.95
C ALA A 49 -14.03 -1.79 -10.96
N GLY A 50 -13.70 -3.06 -10.74
CA GLY A 50 -14.37 -3.84 -9.72
C GLY A 50 -14.01 -3.33 -8.31
N TRP A 51 -14.86 -3.65 -7.34
CA TRP A 51 -14.64 -3.23 -5.95
C TRP A 51 -13.28 -3.64 -5.41
N THR A 52 -12.86 -4.88 -5.69
CA THR A 52 -11.56 -5.39 -5.25
C THR A 52 -10.40 -4.58 -5.84
N ALA A 53 -10.50 -4.20 -7.13
CA ALA A 53 -9.50 -3.37 -7.78
C ALA A 53 -9.45 -1.96 -7.16
N VAL A 54 -10.60 -1.40 -6.81
CA VAL A 54 -10.69 -0.10 -6.13
C VAL A 54 -10.00 -0.14 -4.79
N ILE A 55 -10.19 -1.20 -4.01
CA ILE A 55 -9.50 -1.40 -2.74
C ILE A 55 -7.99 -1.49 -2.96
N ALA A 56 -7.54 -2.24 -3.95
CA ALA A 56 -6.12 -2.37 -4.27
C ALA A 56 -5.50 -1.02 -4.65
N ILE A 57 -6.20 -0.22 -5.45
CA ILE A 57 -5.75 1.12 -5.85
C ILE A 57 -5.62 2.03 -4.64
N CYS A 58 -6.62 2.06 -3.75
CA CYS A 58 -6.57 2.88 -2.55
C CYS A 58 -5.42 2.48 -1.61
N ALA A 59 -5.15 1.18 -1.51
CA ALA A 59 -4.08 0.67 -0.65
C ALA A 59 -2.69 0.93 -1.23
N LEU A 60 -2.50 0.67 -2.52
CA LEU A 60 -1.19 0.75 -3.16
C LEU A 60 -0.80 2.15 -3.61
N PHE A 61 -1.78 3.03 -3.85
CA PHE A 61 -1.58 4.40 -4.31
C PHE A 61 -2.08 5.43 -3.29
N LYS A 62 -2.04 5.08 -2.01
CA LYS A 62 -2.51 5.95 -0.92
C LYS A 62 -1.82 7.31 -0.88
N ASP A 63 -0.59 7.39 -1.40
CA ASP A 63 0.19 8.63 -1.44
C ASP A 63 0.00 9.43 -2.73
N SER A 64 -0.86 8.96 -3.63
CA SER A 64 -1.18 9.66 -4.88
C SER A 64 -1.93 10.97 -4.60
N GLU A 65 -1.40 12.07 -5.08
CA GLU A 65 -2.03 13.37 -4.96
C GLU A 65 -3.36 13.41 -5.73
N THR A 66 -3.38 12.82 -6.92
CA THR A 66 -4.59 12.71 -7.74
C THR A 66 -5.70 11.97 -6.97
N LEU A 67 -5.36 10.86 -6.34
CA LEU A 67 -6.32 10.05 -5.60
C LEU A 67 -6.81 10.78 -4.35
N THR A 68 -5.90 11.35 -3.57
CA THR A 68 -6.23 12.10 -2.37
C THR A 68 -7.13 13.30 -2.67
N THR A 69 -6.79 14.06 -3.70
CA THR A 69 -7.58 15.22 -4.13
C THR A 69 -8.97 14.80 -4.63
N SER A 70 -9.04 13.73 -5.42
CA SER A 70 -10.31 13.24 -5.98
C SER A 70 -11.26 12.72 -4.90
N LEU A 71 -10.73 12.13 -3.84
CA LEU A 71 -11.53 11.59 -2.73
C LEU A 71 -11.79 12.60 -1.61
N GLY A 72 -10.98 13.65 -1.54
CA GLY A 72 -11.10 14.66 -0.49
C GLY A 72 -10.53 14.21 0.86
N GLY A 73 -9.64 13.22 0.88
CA GLY A 73 -9.05 12.72 2.12
C GLY A 73 -8.19 11.49 1.91
N GLU A 74 -7.81 10.87 3.00
CA GLU A 74 -6.96 9.67 3.02
C GLU A 74 -7.66 8.48 2.35
N PRO A 75 -7.12 7.92 1.25
CA PRO A 75 -7.80 6.86 0.51
C PRO A 75 -8.13 5.61 1.34
N LEU A 76 -7.21 5.16 2.20
CA LEU A 76 -7.44 3.99 3.04
C LEU A 76 -8.55 4.21 4.05
N GLU A 77 -8.58 5.37 4.69
CA GLU A 77 -9.63 5.71 5.66
C GLU A 77 -11.00 5.73 4.99
N ILE A 78 -11.09 6.35 3.82
CA ILE A 78 -12.35 6.44 3.06
C ILE A 78 -12.83 5.06 2.64
N ILE A 79 -11.94 4.22 2.09
CA ILE A 79 -12.32 2.87 1.63
C ILE A 79 -12.73 1.98 2.80
N GLU A 80 -12.04 2.08 3.94
CA GLU A 80 -12.40 1.34 5.15
C GLU A 80 -13.77 1.75 5.69
N THR A 81 -14.06 3.04 5.68
CA THR A 81 -15.34 3.58 6.13
C THR A 81 -16.48 3.08 5.24
N ILE A 82 -16.30 3.13 3.92
CA ILE A 82 -17.31 2.64 2.97
C ILE A 82 -17.52 1.15 3.11
N ALA A 83 -16.42 0.38 3.23
CA ALA A 83 -16.47 -1.07 3.31
C ALA A 83 -17.20 -1.57 4.55
N ARG A 84 -17.10 -0.81 5.65
CA ARG A 84 -17.68 -1.21 6.95
C ARG A 84 -18.86 -0.34 7.36
N GLU A 85 -19.51 0.31 6.43
CA GLU A 85 -20.68 1.14 6.72
C GLU A 85 -21.74 0.30 7.45
N GLY A 86 -22.20 0.80 8.60
CA GLY A 86 -23.17 0.12 9.44
C GLY A 86 -22.61 -1.06 10.26
N ILE A 87 -21.30 -1.27 10.23
CA ILE A 87 -20.63 -2.31 11.00
C ILE A 87 -19.71 -1.64 12.02
N ASP A 88 -19.89 -1.98 13.30
CA ASP A 88 -18.99 -1.49 14.32
C ASP A 88 -17.63 -2.15 14.17
N TYR A 89 -16.60 -1.32 13.99
CA TYR A 89 -15.23 -1.76 13.83
C TYR A 89 -14.36 -1.17 14.92
N ARG A 90 -13.88 -2.05 15.79
CA ARG A 90 -12.91 -1.64 16.80
C ARG A 90 -11.51 -1.75 16.20
N LYS A 91 -10.87 -0.63 16.02
CA LYS A 91 -9.48 -0.59 15.61
C LYS A 91 -8.64 -1.09 16.78
N GLU A 92 -8.04 -2.26 16.63
CA GLU A 92 -7.16 -2.78 17.66
C GLU A 92 -5.96 -1.87 17.83
N LYS A 93 -5.72 -1.51 19.08
CA LYS A 93 -4.53 -0.75 19.44
C LYS A 93 -3.32 -1.68 19.27
N THR A 94 -2.50 -1.43 18.26
CA THR A 94 -1.26 -2.19 18.11
C THR A 94 -0.36 -1.90 19.31
N LEU A 95 0.13 -2.95 19.95
CA LEU A 95 1.08 -2.85 21.06
C LEU A 95 2.49 -2.49 20.55
N GLY A 96 2.58 -1.52 19.61
CA GLY A 96 3.85 -1.05 19.07
C GLY A 96 4.65 -2.07 18.26
N GLY A 97 4.02 -3.13 17.78
CA GLY A 97 4.66 -4.14 16.93
C GLY A 97 5.72 -5.01 17.61
N LYS A 98 5.96 -4.85 18.90
CA LYS A 98 7.02 -5.57 19.61
C LYS A 98 6.68 -7.03 19.90
N VAL A 99 5.38 -7.37 20.00
CA VAL A 99 4.92 -8.74 20.30
C VAL A 99 5.19 -9.69 19.12
N TRP A 100 5.17 -9.15 17.91
CA TRP A 100 5.30 -9.95 16.69
C TRP A 100 6.69 -9.87 16.05
N TRP A 101 7.59 -9.08 16.62
CA TRP A 101 8.89 -8.79 16.02
C TRP A 101 10.02 -9.06 17.00
N LYS A 102 11.08 -9.70 16.51
CA LYS A 102 12.33 -9.85 17.25
C LYS A 102 13.42 -9.00 16.61
N ASP A 103 14.28 -8.42 17.42
CA ASP A 103 15.43 -7.68 16.93
C ASP A 103 16.49 -8.68 16.44
N VAL A 104 16.97 -8.49 15.21
CA VAL A 104 18.03 -9.31 14.60
C VAL A 104 19.37 -8.60 14.68
N LYS A 105 19.39 -7.33 14.31
CA LYS A 105 20.56 -6.45 14.41
C LYS A 105 20.13 -5.07 14.83
N LYS A 106 20.96 -4.38 15.53
CA LYS A 106 20.71 -3.02 15.98
C LYS A 106 22.01 -2.22 15.97
N ASN A 107 21.91 -0.96 15.52
CA ASN A 107 22.98 0.02 15.68
C ASN A 107 22.41 1.34 16.18
N ASP A 108 23.17 2.43 16.11
CA ASP A 108 22.77 3.73 16.64
C ASP A 108 21.67 4.41 15.80
N GLU A 109 21.43 3.95 14.57
CA GLU A 109 20.50 4.60 13.63
C GLU A 109 19.33 3.71 13.20
N TYR A 110 19.55 2.38 13.15
CA TYR A 110 18.59 1.44 12.57
C TYR A 110 18.46 0.16 13.39
N ILE A 111 17.30 -0.49 13.23
CA ILE A 111 17.02 -1.79 13.81
C ILE A 111 16.52 -2.70 12.70
N LEU A 112 17.16 -3.86 12.53
CA LEU A 112 16.69 -4.91 11.66
C LEU A 112 15.87 -5.89 12.49
N GLN A 113 14.61 -6.08 12.14
CA GLN A 113 13.67 -6.97 12.84
C GLN A 113 13.14 -8.06 11.92
N GLN A 114 12.79 -9.20 12.50
CA GLN A 114 12.09 -10.26 11.80
C GLN A 114 10.75 -10.51 12.47
N ASN A 115 9.70 -10.61 11.65
CA ASN A 115 8.38 -10.97 12.14
C ASN A 115 8.36 -12.44 12.57
N LEU A 116 7.84 -12.71 13.75
CA LEU A 116 7.83 -14.06 14.33
C LEU A 116 6.86 -15.01 13.60
N PHE A 117 5.86 -14.48 12.94
CA PHE A 117 4.82 -15.26 12.28
C PHE A 117 5.06 -15.39 10.77
N SER A 118 5.14 -14.27 10.07
CA SER A 118 5.36 -14.23 8.61
C SER A 118 6.82 -14.46 8.21
N GLN A 119 7.73 -14.30 9.17
CA GLN A 119 9.19 -14.42 9.01
C GLN A 119 9.83 -13.40 8.07
N HIS A 120 9.08 -12.39 7.63
CA HIS A 120 9.70 -11.33 6.84
C HIS A 120 10.50 -10.37 7.71
N PHE A 121 11.40 -9.63 7.07
CA PHE A 121 12.30 -8.69 7.73
C PHE A 121 11.86 -7.26 7.46
N ARG A 122 12.12 -6.38 8.41
CA ARG A 122 11.97 -4.94 8.23
C ARG A 122 13.12 -4.20 8.88
N ILE A 123 13.43 -3.02 8.36
CA ILE A 123 14.38 -2.10 8.97
C ILE A 123 13.60 -0.87 9.43
N LEU A 124 13.72 -0.53 10.69
CA LEU A 124 13.15 0.67 11.29
C LEU A 124 14.25 1.66 11.65
N ASP A 125 13.93 2.96 11.57
CA ASP A 125 14.74 3.98 12.22
C ASP A 125 14.32 4.12 13.69
N PHE A 126 14.97 4.99 14.46
CA PHE A 126 14.63 5.16 15.87
C PHE A 126 13.34 5.94 16.14
N GLU A 127 12.72 6.46 15.09
CA GLU A 127 11.38 7.06 15.15
C GLU A 127 10.29 6.06 14.76
N ASP A 128 10.66 4.78 14.64
CA ASP A 128 9.79 3.65 14.28
C ASP A 128 9.23 3.70 12.84
N TYR A 129 9.84 4.51 11.97
CA TYR A 129 9.50 4.50 10.54
C TYR A 129 10.12 3.29 9.85
N ARG A 130 9.29 2.57 9.10
CA ARG A 130 9.77 1.45 8.30
C ARG A 130 10.44 1.97 7.04
N ILE A 131 11.74 1.68 6.89
CA ILE A 131 12.54 2.12 5.75
C ILE A 131 12.61 1.05 4.68
N TYR A 132 12.59 -0.22 5.07
CA TYR A 132 12.77 -1.35 4.15
C TYR A 132 12.07 -2.60 4.67
N SER A 133 11.58 -3.44 3.76
CA SER A 133 11.00 -4.75 4.07
C SER A 133 11.40 -5.76 3.01
N SER A 134 11.63 -7.01 3.41
CA SER A 134 11.94 -8.10 2.48
C SER A 134 11.61 -9.45 3.12
N PHE A 135 11.20 -10.42 2.31
CA PHE A 135 11.13 -11.81 2.72
C PHE A 135 12.48 -12.51 2.61
N ASP A 136 13.45 -11.91 1.90
CA ASP A 136 14.79 -12.45 1.71
C ASP A 136 15.72 -11.96 2.81
N GLU A 137 16.24 -12.90 3.62
CA GLU A 137 17.14 -12.60 4.72
C GLU A 137 18.43 -11.93 4.26
N ASN A 138 19.01 -12.43 3.16
CA ASN A 138 20.26 -11.87 2.63
C ASN A 138 20.08 -10.44 2.15
N ASN A 139 18.97 -10.15 1.47
CA ASN A 139 18.65 -8.80 1.01
C ASN A 139 18.44 -7.86 2.19
N ALA A 140 17.80 -8.32 3.26
CA ALA A 140 17.56 -7.53 4.47
C ALA A 140 18.88 -7.16 5.16
N HIS A 141 19.78 -8.13 5.34
CA HIS A 141 21.10 -7.88 5.93
C HIS A 141 21.95 -6.96 5.05
N LYS A 142 21.92 -7.18 3.74
CA LYS A 142 22.65 -6.35 2.78
C LYS A 142 22.18 -4.89 2.86
N ARG A 143 20.88 -4.68 2.87
CA ARG A 143 20.33 -3.33 2.94
C ARG A 143 20.64 -2.66 4.27
N PHE A 144 20.58 -3.39 5.36
CA PHE A 144 20.97 -2.88 6.68
C PHE A 144 22.43 -2.41 6.68
N ASP A 145 23.32 -3.20 6.12
CA ASP A 145 24.74 -2.85 6.04
C ASP A 145 24.96 -1.65 5.12
N GLU A 146 24.27 -1.55 4.00
CA GLU A 146 24.31 -0.39 3.10
C GLU A 146 23.88 0.90 3.80
N LEU A 147 22.79 0.85 4.57
CA LEU A 147 22.25 2.01 5.30
C LEU A 147 23.21 2.44 6.42
N THR A 148 23.99 1.53 6.97
CA THR A 148 24.94 1.83 8.04
C THR A 148 26.32 2.24 7.53
N GLY A 149 26.50 2.34 6.21
CA GLY A 149 27.74 2.78 5.59
C GLY A 149 28.84 1.72 5.57
N LYS A 150 28.47 0.46 5.68
CA LYS A 150 29.43 -0.67 5.66
C LYS A 150 29.31 -1.50 4.40
#